data_4b3caf1fd2b83d3ac51956f89561d6b5
#
_entry.id   4b3caf1fd2b83d3ac51956f89561d6b5
#
_cell.length_a   1.000
_cell.length_b   1.000
_cell.length_c   1.000
_cell.angle_alpha   90.00
_cell.angle_beta   90.00
_cell.angle_gamma   90.00
#
_symmetry.space_group_name_H-M   'P 1'
#
loop_
_entity.id
_entity.type
_entity.pdbx_description
1 polymer ?
#
loop_
_entity_poly.entity_id
_entity_poly.type
_entity_poly.pdbx_seq_one_letter_code
_entity_poly.pdbx_strand_id
1 'polypeptide(L)'
;MTRIKYFSLTVYLIVLLAVTGCSSSINIKAGKDNTQDIFLSLDLGEAVSRTILSATKGMQKMSGKETSVFSKNHIESGLKKANVKNIIVSCPSSSKLNVNGTISSSQSHDLIAQDKNKLVVTLSPESLQNISKTLGEETRSFLDLFMAPVITGEKMTDEEYIDLLESVYGKEITNDIKKASIKFTMTVPDGCRQKSYKAPEGISVSATDKSVSFSYPLLRLLTLTGTETSFIQW
;
A
#
# COMPACT_ATOMS: atom_id res chain seq x y z
N MET A 1 21.88 1.03 17.46
CA MET A 1 20.86 0.00 17.22
C MET A 1 19.44 0.51 17.46
N THR A 2 19.04 1.67 16.90
CA THR A 2 17.71 2.29 17.20
C THR A 2 17.01 2.83 15.96
N ARG A 3 17.46 2.49 14.74
CA ARG A 3 16.90 3.02 13.47
C ARG A 3 15.75 2.21 12.86
N ILE A 4 15.41 1.04 13.41
CA ILE A 4 14.46 0.09 12.80
C ILE A 4 13.00 0.34 13.20
N LYS A 5 12.70 1.13 14.23
CA LYS A 5 11.35 1.26 14.80
C LYS A 5 10.39 2.24 14.10
N TYR A 6 10.86 3.10 13.21
CA TYR A 6 10.03 4.17 12.63
C TYR A 6 9.61 3.93 11.17
N PHE A 7 10.13 2.88 10.55
CA PHE A 7 9.87 2.47 9.17
C PHE A 7 8.43 1.93 8.95
N SER A 8 7.77 1.64 10.04
CA SER A 8 6.68 0.68 10.13
C SER A 8 5.34 1.13 9.55
N LEU A 9 5.03 2.39 9.42
CA LEU A 9 3.62 2.76 9.33
C LEU A 9 3.17 3.40 8.01
N THR A 10 4.03 4.12 7.29
CA THR A 10 3.71 4.55 5.91
C THR A 10 3.51 3.32 5.04
N VAL A 11 4.19 2.31 5.47
CA VAL A 11 4.27 0.99 4.91
C VAL A 11 3.08 0.10 5.36
N TYR A 12 2.58 0.20 6.59
CA TYR A 12 1.33 -0.41 7.07
C TYR A 12 0.15 -0.12 6.14
N LEU A 13 0.17 1.06 5.56
CA LEU A 13 -0.86 1.54 4.68
C LEU A 13 -0.87 0.86 3.30
N ILE A 14 0.29 0.45 2.78
CA ILE A 14 0.42 -0.09 1.43
C ILE A 14 0.07 -1.58 1.35
N VAL A 15 0.29 -2.34 2.40
CA VAL A 15 0.01 -3.79 2.42
C VAL A 15 -1.46 -4.13 2.68
N LEU A 16 -2.16 -3.31 3.41
CA LEU A 16 -3.62 -3.39 3.42
C LEU A 16 -4.20 -3.20 2.00
N LEU A 17 -3.44 -2.56 1.10
CA LEU A 17 -3.76 -2.40 -0.31
C LEU A 17 -3.74 -3.71 -1.10
N ALA A 18 -2.96 -4.68 -0.68
CA ALA A 18 -2.70 -5.88 -1.47
C ALA A 18 -3.84 -6.90 -1.51
N VAL A 19 -4.87 -6.76 -0.70
CA VAL A 19 -5.91 -7.80 -0.55
C VAL A 19 -7.28 -7.40 -1.12
N THR A 20 -7.33 -6.35 -1.99
CA THR A 20 -8.61 -5.74 -2.28
C THR A 20 -8.98 -5.73 -3.75
N GLY A 21 -10.10 -6.34 -4.10
CA GLY A 21 -10.70 -6.33 -5.43
C GLY A 21 -11.22 -4.98 -5.93
N CYS A 22 -10.81 -3.86 -5.32
CA CYS A 22 -11.21 -2.52 -5.69
C CYS A 22 -10.01 -1.60 -5.89
N SER A 23 -10.22 -0.45 -6.52
CA SER A 23 -9.17 0.51 -6.86
C SER A 23 -8.63 1.23 -5.62
N SER A 24 -7.45 0.83 -5.17
CA SER A 24 -6.72 1.56 -4.14
C SER A 24 -5.84 2.63 -4.76
N SER A 25 -5.73 3.78 -4.12
CA SER A 25 -4.92 4.89 -4.63
C SER A 25 -4.02 5.50 -3.57
N ILE A 26 -2.80 5.81 -3.98
CA ILE A 26 -1.81 6.53 -3.19
C ILE A 26 -1.44 7.77 -3.99
N ASN A 27 -1.74 8.94 -3.47
CA ASN A 27 -1.34 10.20 -4.06
C ASN A 27 -0.20 10.78 -3.23
N ILE A 28 0.91 11.12 -3.88
CA ILE A 28 2.11 11.66 -3.27
C ILE A 28 2.39 13.00 -3.95
N LYS A 29 2.26 14.10 -3.20
CA LYS A 29 2.61 15.43 -3.70
C LYS A 29 3.95 15.83 -3.12
N ALA A 30 4.90 16.12 -3.99
CA ALA A 30 6.21 16.63 -3.59
C ALA A 30 6.10 18.09 -3.11
N GLY A 31 6.69 18.41 -1.96
CA GLY A 31 6.85 19.76 -1.46
C GLY A 31 8.17 20.37 -1.90
N LYS A 32 8.29 21.71 -1.85
CA LYS A 32 9.53 22.44 -2.19
C LYS A 32 10.64 22.28 -1.15
N ASP A 33 10.28 22.01 0.08
CA ASP A 33 11.14 21.82 1.25
C ASP A 33 11.49 20.36 1.52
N ASN A 34 11.39 19.53 0.48
CA ASN A 34 11.54 18.08 0.58
C ASN A 34 10.56 17.42 1.54
N THR A 35 9.39 17.97 1.73
CA THR A 35 8.25 17.27 2.36
C THR A 35 7.42 16.56 1.29
N GLN A 36 6.68 15.54 1.67
CA GLN A 36 5.71 14.88 0.80
C GLN A 36 4.36 14.83 1.53
N ASP A 37 3.33 15.33 0.87
CA ASP A 37 1.96 15.10 1.31
C ASP A 37 1.46 13.79 0.70
N ILE A 38 0.98 12.90 1.54
CA ILE A 38 0.49 11.58 1.14
C ILE A 38 -1.00 11.52 1.43
N PHE A 39 -1.75 11.15 0.40
CA PHE A 39 -3.14 10.76 0.53
C PHE A 39 -3.31 9.32 0.07
N LEU A 40 -3.78 8.46 0.97
CA LEU A 40 -4.14 7.09 0.66
C LEU A 40 -5.65 6.95 0.73
N SER A 41 -6.22 6.32 -0.28
CA SER A 41 -7.58 5.81 -0.26
C SER A 41 -7.56 4.31 -0.52
N LEU A 42 -8.14 3.56 0.39
CA LEU A 42 -8.23 2.11 0.36
C LEU A 42 -9.70 1.71 0.33
N ASP A 43 -10.07 0.84 -0.59
CA ASP A 43 -11.37 0.19 -0.61
C ASP A 43 -11.15 -1.33 -0.67
N LEU A 44 -11.47 -2.01 0.44
CA LEU A 44 -11.50 -3.47 0.49
C LEU A 44 -12.75 -3.94 -0.22
N GLY A 45 -12.64 -4.71 -1.29
CA GLY A 45 -13.80 -5.34 -1.91
C GLY A 45 -14.68 -6.08 -0.91
N GLU A 46 -15.94 -6.26 -1.24
CA GLU A 46 -16.94 -6.82 -0.31
C GLU A 46 -16.58 -8.25 0.13
N ALA A 47 -16.09 -9.08 -0.80
CA ALA A 47 -15.69 -10.46 -0.49
C ALA A 47 -14.54 -10.52 0.50
N VAL A 48 -13.49 -9.71 0.28
CA VAL A 48 -12.33 -9.62 1.17
C VAL A 48 -12.72 -9.08 2.54
N SER A 49 -13.52 -8.00 2.58
CA SER A 49 -14.00 -7.43 3.84
C SER A 49 -14.80 -8.44 4.65
N ARG A 50 -15.70 -9.20 4.02
CA ARG A 50 -16.47 -10.26 4.68
C ARG A 50 -15.56 -11.36 5.23
N THR A 51 -14.54 -11.75 4.49
CA THR A 51 -13.60 -12.79 4.92
C THR A 51 -12.80 -12.35 6.13
N ILE A 52 -12.22 -11.13 6.11
CA ILE A 52 -11.52 -10.58 7.25
C ILE A 52 -12.42 -10.45 8.47
N LEU A 53 -13.64 -9.91 8.31
CA LEU A 53 -14.59 -9.77 9.41
C LEU A 53 -15.06 -11.12 9.96
N SER A 54 -15.20 -12.15 9.13
CA SER A 54 -15.57 -13.49 9.61
C SER A 54 -14.45 -14.16 10.39
N ALA A 55 -13.20 -14.00 9.95
CA ALA A 55 -12.03 -14.50 10.66
C ALA A 55 -11.85 -13.82 12.02
N THR A 56 -12.09 -12.50 12.09
CA THR A 56 -11.96 -11.71 13.34
C THR A 56 -13.15 -11.85 14.28
N LYS A 57 -14.36 -12.12 13.78
CA LYS A 57 -15.56 -12.35 14.63
C LYS A 57 -15.44 -13.56 15.56
N GLY A 58 -14.68 -14.56 15.19
CA GLY A 58 -14.38 -15.70 16.06
C GLY A 58 -13.64 -15.28 17.35
N MET A 59 -12.87 -14.20 17.31
CA MET A 59 -12.06 -13.69 18.42
C MET A 59 -12.74 -12.57 19.21
N GLN A 60 -13.72 -11.85 18.63
CA GLN A 60 -14.32 -10.64 19.22
C GLN A 60 -15.69 -10.84 19.88
N LYS A 61 -16.11 -12.06 20.19
CA LYS A 61 -17.37 -12.33 20.91
C LYS A 61 -17.53 -11.60 22.26
N MET A 62 -16.56 -10.81 22.69
CA MET A 62 -16.55 -10.13 23.99
C MET A 62 -16.81 -8.61 23.98
N SER A 63 -16.95 -7.92 22.87
CA SER A 63 -17.02 -6.44 22.94
C SER A 63 -18.12 -5.75 22.13
N GLY A 64 -19.21 -6.35 21.76
CA GLY A 64 -20.47 -5.67 21.35
C GLY A 64 -20.41 -4.43 20.40
N LYS A 65 -19.25 -4.10 19.80
CA LYS A 65 -19.08 -2.96 18.88
C LYS A 65 -18.98 -3.46 17.44
N GLU A 66 -19.62 -2.74 16.52
CA GLU A 66 -19.45 -2.93 15.07
C GLU A 66 -17.98 -3.00 14.71
N THR A 67 -17.55 -4.11 14.18
CA THR A 67 -16.16 -4.39 13.85
C THR A 67 -15.83 -3.76 12.50
N SER A 68 -15.20 -2.61 12.51
CA SER A 68 -14.50 -2.10 11.31
C SER A 68 -13.24 -2.94 11.11
N VAL A 69 -12.96 -3.32 9.86
CA VAL A 69 -11.67 -3.92 9.48
C VAL A 69 -10.50 -3.01 9.85
N PHE A 70 -10.74 -1.71 9.94
CA PHE A 70 -9.75 -0.69 10.26
C PHE A 70 -9.95 -0.11 11.65
N SER A 71 -8.90 -0.12 12.46
CA SER A 71 -8.87 0.59 13.75
C SER A 71 -8.25 1.98 13.56
N LYS A 72 -9.11 3.00 13.47
CA LYS A 72 -8.67 4.41 13.33
C LYS A 72 -7.61 4.78 14.38
N ASN A 73 -7.86 4.50 15.65
CA ASN A 73 -6.94 4.86 16.74
C ASN A 73 -5.58 4.15 16.61
N HIS A 74 -5.57 2.91 16.15
CA HIS A 74 -4.33 2.16 15.95
C HIS A 74 -3.53 2.75 14.79
N ILE A 75 -4.18 3.07 13.68
CA ILE A 75 -3.57 3.70 12.50
C ILE A 75 -3.00 5.07 12.88
N GLU A 76 -3.79 5.94 13.53
CA GLU A 76 -3.30 7.26 13.96
C GLU A 76 -2.10 7.16 14.92
N SER A 77 -2.17 6.26 15.91
CA SER A 77 -1.08 6.04 16.86
C SER A 77 0.21 5.62 16.16
N GLY A 78 0.09 4.69 15.24
CA GLY A 78 1.22 4.21 14.51
C GLY A 78 1.80 5.31 13.59
N LEU A 79 0.98 6.11 12.83
CA LEU A 79 1.44 7.24 12.00
C LEU A 79 2.17 8.30 12.83
N LYS A 80 1.69 8.59 14.04
CA LYS A 80 2.39 9.47 15.01
C LYS A 80 3.75 8.90 15.39
N LYS A 81 3.85 7.60 15.68
CA LYS A 81 5.12 6.94 15.98
C LYS A 81 6.10 6.99 14.82
N ALA A 82 5.61 7.01 13.58
CA ALA A 82 6.41 7.18 12.36
C ALA A 82 6.73 8.64 12.03
N ASN A 83 6.47 9.59 12.95
CA ASN A 83 6.69 11.02 12.75
C ASN A 83 5.92 11.63 11.55
N VAL A 84 4.83 11.01 11.13
CA VAL A 84 3.93 11.63 10.15
C VAL A 84 3.23 12.80 10.81
N LYS A 85 3.19 13.94 10.12
CA LYS A 85 2.51 15.16 10.56
C LYS A 85 1.16 15.30 9.88
N ASN A 86 0.30 16.19 10.38
CA ASN A 86 -0.98 16.54 9.77
C ASN A 86 -1.87 15.31 9.50
N ILE A 87 -1.88 14.36 10.42
CA ILE A 87 -2.57 13.08 10.27
C ILE A 87 -4.08 13.26 10.33
N ILE A 88 -4.77 12.80 9.29
CA ILE A 88 -6.23 12.67 9.26
C ILE A 88 -6.56 11.25 8.82
N VAL A 89 -7.22 10.48 9.68
CA VAL A 89 -7.70 9.13 9.38
C VAL A 89 -9.22 9.13 9.40
N SER A 90 -9.84 8.60 8.35
CA SER A 90 -11.29 8.39 8.28
C SER A 90 -11.61 7.00 7.72
N CYS A 91 -12.65 6.38 8.28
CA CYS A 91 -13.19 5.11 7.83
C CYS A 91 -14.63 5.34 7.36
N PRO A 92 -14.86 5.71 6.08
CA PRO A 92 -16.20 6.01 5.57
C PRO A 92 -17.15 4.81 5.62
N SER A 93 -16.63 3.60 5.60
CA SER A 93 -17.38 2.35 5.79
C SER A 93 -16.49 1.31 6.48
N SER A 94 -17.03 0.14 6.78
CA SER A 94 -16.25 -0.99 7.32
C SER A 94 -15.13 -1.47 6.39
N SER A 95 -15.27 -1.22 5.08
CA SER A 95 -14.32 -1.62 4.04
C SER A 95 -13.45 -0.49 3.51
N LYS A 96 -13.71 0.79 3.90
CA LYS A 96 -13.00 1.94 3.34
C LYS A 96 -12.18 2.67 4.38
N LEU A 97 -10.94 3.00 3.98
CA LEU A 97 -10.00 3.78 4.78
C LEU A 97 -9.42 4.91 3.94
N ASN A 98 -9.46 6.13 4.48
CA ASN A 98 -8.72 7.26 3.93
C ASN A 98 -7.72 7.76 4.98
N VAL A 99 -6.51 8.03 4.54
CA VAL A 99 -5.45 8.58 5.38
C VAL A 99 -4.76 9.73 4.67
N ASN A 100 -4.64 10.85 5.35
CA ASN A 100 -3.79 11.96 4.95
C ASN A 100 -2.65 12.11 5.94
N GLY A 101 -1.48 12.54 5.44
CA GLY A 101 -0.34 12.87 6.28
C GLY A 101 0.77 13.53 5.49
N THR A 102 1.68 14.17 6.22
CA THR A 102 2.87 14.81 5.66
C THR A 102 4.11 14.12 6.23
N ILE A 103 5.02 13.68 5.36
CA ILE A 103 6.33 13.13 5.74
C ILE A 103 7.45 14.09 5.33
N SER A 104 8.58 14.04 6.04
CA SER A 104 9.79 14.81 5.71
C SER A 104 10.82 13.89 5.07
N SER A 105 11.48 14.33 3.99
CA SER A 105 12.49 13.55 3.27
C SER A 105 13.76 13.27 4.08
N SER A 106 14.01 14.00 5.18
CA SER A 106 15.06 13.63 6.12
C SER A 106 14.88 12.24 6.74
N GLN A 107 13.71 11.67 6.53
CA GLN A 107 13.32 10.31 6.85
C GLN A 107 13.16 9.52 5.54
N SER A 108 14.26 9.43 4.73
CA SER A 108 14.23 8.66 3.48
C SER A 108 13.70 7.25 3.78
N HIS A 109 12.51 6.99 3.28
CA HIS A 109 11.90 5.67 3.34
C HIS A 109 12.35 4.94 2.08
N ASP A 110 12.71 3.66 2.19
CA ASP A 110 13.12 2.84 1.04
C ASP A 110 12.05 2.78 -0.05
N LEU A 111 10.79 3.09 0.31
CA LEU A 111 9.65 3.07 -0.58
C LEU A 111 9.43 4.40 -1.33
N ILE A 112 9.55 5.54 -0.65
CA ILE A 112 9.30 6.88 -1.21
C ILE A 112 10.50 7.75 -0.88
N ALA A 113 11.16 8.25 -1.91
CA ALA A 113 12.29 9.16 -1.75
C ALA A 113 12.08 10.41 -2.64
N GLN A 114 12.46 11.57 -2.10
CA GLN A 114 12.54 12.80 -2.87
C GLN A 114 13.97 13.34 -2.81
N ASP A 115 14.55 13.59 -3.96
CA ASP A 115 15.85 14.25 -4.09
C ASP A 115 15.70 15.44 -5.04
N LYS A 116 15.91 16.65 -4.51
CA LYS A 116 15.81 17.93 -5.24
C LYS A 116 14.55 18.02 -6.11
N ASN A 117 14.68 17.62 -7.38
CA ASN A 117 13.66 17.75 -8.40
C ASN A 117 13.12 16.39 -8.89
N LYS A 118 13.26 15.35 -8.08
CA LYS A 118 12.84 13.99 -8.42
C LYS A 118 12.12 13.33 -7.24
N LEU A 119 10.95 12.76 -7.49
CA LEU A 119 10.20 11.93 -6.56
C LEU A 119 10.24 10.49 -7.08
N VAL A 120 10.59 9.55 -6.23
CA VAL A 120 10.80 8.14 -6.57
C VAL A 120 9.94 7.27 -5.66
N VAL A 121 9.29 6.27 -6.25
CA VAL A 121 8.67 5.15 -5.53
C VAL A 121 9.41 3.88 -5.93
N THR A 122 9.88 3.14 -4.92
CA THR A 122 10.61 1.87 -5.09
C THR A 122 9.84 0.74 -4.41
N LEU A 123 9.42 -0.24 -5.19
CA LEU A 123 8.75 -1.45 -4.72
C LEU A 123 9.74 -2.61 -4.81
N SER A 124 9.96 -3.33 -3.73
CA SER A 124 10.82 -4.50 -3.68
C SER A 124 10.24 -5.55 -2.74
N PRO A 125 10.61 -6.84 -2.90
CA PRO A 125 10.21 -7.88 -1.96
C PRO A 125 10.54 -7.50 -0.51
N GLU A 126 11.71 -6.92 -0.27
CA GLU A 126 12.14 -6.49 1.06
C GLU A 126 11.26 -5.36 1.60
N SER A 127 10.93 -4.34 0.79
CA SER A 127 10.04 -3.26 1.20
C SER A 127 8.65 -3.81 1.54
N LEU A 128 8.11 -4.73 0.74
CA LEU A 128 6.82 -5.39 0.98
C LEU A 128 6.84 -6.27 2.24
N GLN A 129 7.89 -7.06 2.46
CA GLN A 129 8.06 -7.85 3.69
C GLN A 129 8.24 -6.98 4.94
N ASN A 130 9.00 -5.90 4.84
CA ASN A 130 9.15 -4.96 5.95
C ASN A 130 7.81 -4.33 6.33
N ILE A 131 6.94 -4.19 5.38
CA ILE A 131 5.55 -3.79 5.51
C ILE A 131 4.78 -4.81 6.36
N SER A 132 4.77 -6.08 5.95
CA SER A 132 4.05 -7.15 6.65
C SER A 132 4.49 -7.24 8.12
N LYS A 133 5.79 -7.13 8.41
CA LYS A 133 6.34 -7.19 9.79
C LYS A 133 5.82 -6.11 10.74
N THR A 134 5.21 -5.05 10.21
CA THR A 134 4.70 -3.93 11.02
C THR A 134 3.25 -4.11 11.44
N LEU A 135 2.59 -5.11 10.87
CA LEU A 135 1.19 -5.44 11.13
C LEU A 135 1.05 -6.21 12.45
N GLY A 136 -0.12 -6.10 13.07
CA GLY A 136 -0.47 -6.98 14.18
C GLY A 136 -0.40 -8.44 13.73
N GLU A 137 -0.03 -9.34 14.63
CA GLU A 137 0.28 -10.75 14.33
C GLU A 137 -0.82 -11.45 13.54
N GLU A 138 -2.07 -11.20 13.87
CA GLU A 138 -3.23 -11.78 13.17
C GLU A 138 -3.34 -11.30 11.70
N THR A 139 -3.24 -9.98 11.49
CA THR A 139 -3.29 -9.41 10.14
C THR A 139 -2.07 -9.82 9.32
N ARG A 140 -0.92 -9.91 9.97
CA ARG A 140 0.32 -10.36 9.35
C ARG A 140 0.21 -11.79 8.86
N SER A 141 -0.27 -12.72 9.70
CA SER A 141 -0.41 -14.13 9.32
C SER A 141 -1.33 -14.31 8.11
N PHE A 142 -2.39 -13.50 8.04
CA PHE A 142 -3.29 -13.49 6.89
C PHE A 142 -2.60 -12.97 5.62
N LEU A 143 -1.85 -11.86 5.73
CA LEU A 143 -1.13 -11.28 4.60
C LEU A 143 0.06 -12.11 4.15
N ASP A 144 0.78 -12.72 5.07
CA ASP A 144 1.94 -13.56 4.76
C ASP A 144 1.54 -14.73 3.83
N LEU A 145 0.30 -15.21 3.96
CA LEU A 145 -0.22 -16.23 3.05
C LEU A 145 -0.50 -15.69 1.64
N PHE A 146 -1.05 -14.46 1.52
CA PHE A 146 -1.21 -13.79 0.22
C PHE A 146 0.13 -13.36 -0.39
N MET A 147 1.12 -13.08 0.42
CA MET A 147 2.44 -12.64 -0.02
C MET A 147 3.46 -13.78 -0.03
N ALA A 148 3.01 -15.03 0.00
CA ALA A 148 3.91 -16.18 0.06
C ALA A 148 5.05 -16.13 -0.99
N PRO A 149 4.82 -15.85 -2.29
CA PRO A 149 5.91 -15.75 -3.27
C PRO A 149 6.91 -14.64 -2.93
N VAL A 150 6.42 -13.47 -2.49
CA VAL A 150 7.28 -12.33 -2.10
C VAL A 150 8.11 -12.67 -0.85
N ILE A 151 7.54 -13.42 0.10
CA ILE A 151 8.19 -13.75 1.37
C ILE A 151 9.21 -14.88 1.18
N THR A 152 8.85 -15.90 0.43
CA THR A 152 9.73 -17.07 0.17
C THR A 152 10.77 -16.79 -0.91
N GLY A 153 10.55 -15.79 -1.77
CA GLY A 153 11.36 -15.55 -2.98
C GLY A 153 11.09 -16.56 -4.08
N GLU A 154 10.04 -17.36 -3.95
CA GLU A 154 9.65 -18.35 -4.96
C GLU A 154 9.13 -17.65 -6.21
N LYS A 155 9.67 -18.05 -7.36
CA LYS A 155 9.19 -17.53 -8.64
C LYS A 155 7.97 -18.33 -9.06
N MET A 156 6.85 -17.67 -9.12
CA MET A 156 5.59 -18.21 -9.64
C MET A 156 5.11 -17.40 -10.83
N THR A 157 4.52 -18.07 -11.80
CA THR A 157 3.75 -17.37 -12.85
C THR A 157 2.43 -16.86 -12.27
N ASP A 158 1.82 -15.92 -12.96
CA ASP A 158 0.51 -15.38 -12.56
C ASP A 158 -0.55 -16.51 -12.47
N GLU A 159 -0.51 -17.47 -13.41
CA GLU A 159 -1.42 -18.62 -13.43
C GLU A 159 -1.22 -19.52 -12.21
N GLU A 160 0.02 -19.92 -11.92
CA GLU A 160 0.33 -20.77 -10.76
C GLU A 160 -0.10 -20.12 -9.45
N TYR A 161 0.14 -18.82 -9.32
CA TYR A 161 -0.27 -18.09 -8.12
C TYR A 161 -1.79 -17.94 -8.01
N ILE A 162 -2.49 -17.74 -9.11
CA ILE A 162 -3.95 -17.72 -9.18
C ILE A 162 -4.54 -19.04 -8.74
N ASP A 163 -4.01 -20.17 -9.23
CA ASP A 163 -4.48 -21.52 -8.87
C ASP A 163 -4.27 -21.77 -7.37
N LEU A 164 -3.13 -21.35 -6.82
CA LEU A 164 -2.87 -21.39 -5.39
C LEU A 164 -3.91 -20.60 -4.60
N LEU A 165 -4.16 -19.34 -4.96
CA LEU A 165 -5.16 -18.50 -4.29
C LEU A 165 -6.57 -19.08 -4.39
N GLU A 166 -6.95 -19.61 -5.55
CA GLU A 166 -8.27 -20.22 -5.75
C GLU A 166 -8.46 -21.47 -4.87
N SER A 167 -7.41 -22.27 -4.71
CA SER A 167 -7.45 -23.45 -3.86
C SER A 167 -7.64 -23.12 -2.37
N VAL A 168 -7.10 -21.98 -1.91
CA VAL A 168 -7.12 -21.57 -0.49
C VAL A 168 -8.33 -20.67 -0.17
N TYR A 169 -8.64 -19.71 -1.02
CA TYR A 169 -9.62 -18.64 -0.76
C TYR A 169 -10.88 -18.73 -1.62
N GLY A 170 -10.88 -19.58 -2.64
CA GLY A 170 -11.98 -19.75 -3.58
C GLY A 170 -12.03 -18.66 -4.67
N LYS A 171 -12.91 -18.90 -5.64
CA LYS A 171 -12.99 -18.12 -6.89
C LYS A 171 -13.37 -16.66 -6.69
N GLU A 172 -14.19 -16.34 -5.70
CA GLU A 172 -14.70 -14.99 -5.50
C GLU A 172 -13.54 -14.04 -5.13
N ILE A 173 -12.74 -14.39 -4.12
CA ILE A 173 -11.58 -13.60 -3.69
C ILE A 173 -10.52 -13.54 -4.79
N THR A 174 -10.26 -14.67 -5.45
CA THR A 174 -9.26 -14.73 -6.53
C THR A 174 -9.65 -13.82 -7.71
N ASN A 175 -10.92 -13.77 -8.08
CA ASN A 175 -11.41 -12.88 -9.12
C ASN A 175 -11.30 -11.40 -8.72
N ASP A 176 -11.49 -11.07 -7.47
CA ASP A 176 -11.29 -9.71 -6.95
C ASP A 176 -9.82 -9.31 -7.05
N ILE A 177 -8.89 -10.20 -6.66
CA ILE A 177 -7.44 -9.98 -6.76
C ILE A 177 -6.99 -9.80 -8.21
N LYS A 178 -7.49 -10.61 -9.13
CA LYS A 178 -7.18 -10.50 -10.57
C LYS A 178 -7.54 -9.13 -11.17
N LYS A 179 -8.62 -8.53 -10.70
CA LYS A 179 -9.12 -7.24 -11.19
C LYS A 179 -8.52 -6.04 -10.44
N ALA A 180 -7.92 -6.29 -9.29
CA ALA A 180 -7.42 -5.25 -8.42
C ALA A 180 -6.16 -4.59 -8.97
N SER A 181 -6.04 -3.29 -8.73
CA SER A 181 -4.84 -2.52 -9.03
C SER A 181 -4.58 -1.47 -7.96
N ILE A 182 -3.31 -1.11 -7.79
CA ILE A 182 -2.89 -0.01 -6.95
C ILE A 182 -2.41 1.12 -7.84
N LYS A 183 -3.03 2.30 -7.69
CA LYS A 183 -2.68 3.49 -8.45
C LYS A 183 -1.81 4.42 -7.60
N PHE A 184 -0.56 4.58 -7.98
CA PHE A 184 0.33 5.61 -7.43
C PHE A 184 0.23 6.86 -8.31
N THR A 185 -0.16 7.98 -7.73
CA THR A 185 -0.14 9.28 -8.42
C THR A 185 0.91 10.17 -7.78
N MET A 186 1.93 10.51 -8.53
CA MET A 186 2.98 11.44 -8.09
C MET A 186 2.72 12.80 -8.69
N THR A 187 2.74 13.84 -7.86
CA THR A 187 2.47 15.23 -8.25
C THR A 187 3.70 16.09 -7.94
N VAL A 188 4.11 16.92 -8.87
CA VAL A 188 5.21 17.86 -8.70
C VAL A 188 4.84 18.99 -7.73
N PRO A 189 5.83 19.73 -7.15
CA PRO A 189 5.56 20.87 -6.30
C PRO A 189 4.79 21.98 -7.02
N ASP A 190 4.06 22.80 -6.26
CA ASP A 190 3.31 23.94 -6.81
C ASP A 190 4.25 24.89 -7.56
N GLY A 191 3.83 25.27 -8.77
CA GLY A 191 4.61 26.13 -9.68
C GLY A 191 5.62 25.38 -10.55
N CYS A 192 5.81 24.06 -10.33
CA CYS A 192 6.64 23.24 -11.20
C CYS A 192 5.79 22.53 -12.27
N ARG A 193 6.48 22.05 -13.33
CA ARG A 193 5.93 21.18 -14.36
C ARG A 193 6.76 19.91 -14.46
N GLN A 194 6.09 18.81 -14.75
CA GLN A 194 6.74 17.54 -15.01
C GLN A 194 7.57 17.60 -16.29
N LYS A 195 8.82 17.15 -16.24
CA LYS A 195 9.74 17.07 -17.38
C LYS A 195 9.90 15.64 -17.91
N SER A 196 10.04 14.70 -17.01
CA SER A 196 10.20 13.29 -17.36
C SER A 196 9.63 12.39 -16.29
N TYR A 197 9.34 11.14 -16.67
CA TYR A 197 8.95 10.06 -15.77
C TYR A 197 9.48 8.72 -16.28
N LYS A 198 9.50 7.74 -15.41
CA LYS A 198 9.82 6.35 -15.75
C LYS A 198 8.89 5.41 -14.98
N ALA A 199 8.45 4.36 -15.65
CA ALA A 199 7.74 3.23 -15.06
C ALA A 199 8.45 1.92 -15.42
N PRO A 200 8.28 0.86 -14.64
CA PRO A 200 8.62 -0.50 -15.05
C PRO A 200 7.82 -0.91 -16.31
N GLU A 201 8.37 -1.86 -17.04
CA GLU A 201 7.70 -2.42 -18.20
C GLU A 201 6.34 -3.05 -17.82
N GLY A 202 5.33 -2.87 -18.66
CA GLY A 202 3.98 -3.42 -18.44
C GLY A 202 3.12 -2.67 -17.44
N ILE A 203 3.61 -1.58 -16.82
CA ILE A 203 2.80 -0.73 -15.94
C ILE A 203 2.06 0.32 -16.76
N SER A 204 0.74 0.42 -16.55
CA SER A 204 -0.08 1.45 -17.20
C SER A 204 0.24 2.83 -16.61
N VAL A 205 0.47 3.81 -17.50
CA VAL A 205 0.84 5.16 -17.12
C VAL A 205 -0.13 6.18 -17.73
N SER A 206 -0.52 7.16 -16.91
CA SER A 206 -1.25 8.36 -17.35
C SER A 206 -0.53 9.60 -16.83
N ALA A 207 -0.15 10.51 -17.71
CA ALA A 207 0.63 11.69 -17.36
C ALA A 207 -0.10 12.99 -17.74
N THR A 208 0.12 14.03 -16.94
CA THR A 208 -0.29 15.41 -17.17
C THR A 208 0.92 16.33 -16.96
N ASP A 209 0.77 17.62 -17.20
CA ASP A 209 1.85 18.61 -16.91
C ASP A 209 2.30 18.64 -15.46
N LYS A 210 1.49 18.16 -14.51
CA LYS A 210 1.75 18.29 -13.08
C LYS A 210 1.84 16.96 -12.33
N SER A 211 1.38 15.86 -12.93
CA SER A 211 1.33 14.58 -12.24
C SER A 211 1.47 13.41 -13.20
N VAL A 212 1.94 12.30 -12.66
CA VAL A 212 1.98 11.00 -13.34
C VAL A 212 1.35 9.96 -12.44
N SER A 213 0.45 9.17 -13.01
CA SER A 213 -0.17 8.02 -12.34
C SER A 213 0.38 6.73 -12.92
N PHE A 214 0.76 5.81 -12.05
CA PHE A 214 1.25 4.47 -12.36
C PHE A 214 0.27 3.46 -11.77
N SER A 215 -0.30 2.60 -12.59
CA SER A 215 -1.28 1.58 -12.14
C SER A 215 -0.63 0.21 -12.17
N TYR A 216 -0.38 -0.34 -10.98
CA TYR A 216 0.20 -1.66 -10.77
C TYR A 216 -0.92 -2.69 -10.58
N PRO A 217 -1.01 -3.75 -11.40
CA PRO A 217 -1.86 -4.89 -11.09
C PRO A 217 -1.48 -5.45 -9.71
N LEU A 218 -2.48 -5.76 -8.89
CA LEU A 218 -2.23 -6.28 -7.56
C LEU A 218 -1.46 -7.60 -7.62
N LEU A 219 -1.83 -8.47 -8.56
CA LEU A 219 -1.16 -9.75 -8.78
C LEU A 219 0.35 -9.59 -8.95
N ARG A 220 0.80 -8.60 -9.74
CA ARG A 220 2.22 -8.29 -9.94
C ARG A 220 2.95 -7.93 -8.64
N LEU A 221 2.26 -7.26 -7.72
CA LEU A 221 2.87 -6.92 -6.42
C LEU A 221 2.95 -8.12 -5.50
N LEU A 222 1.99 -9.05 -5.59
CA LEU A 222 1.95 -10.26 -4.79
C LEU A 222 2.93 -11.35 -5.29
N THR A 223 3.38 -11.23 -6.54
CA THR A 223 4.39 -12.12 -7.15
C THR A 223 5.73 -11.42 -7.40
N LEU A 224 5.94 -10.24 -6.79
CA LEU A 224 7.13 -9.43 -7.02
C LEU A 224 8.40 -10.14 -6.56
N THR A 225 9.32 -10.42 -7.49
CA THR A 225 10.60 -11.08 -7.21
C THR A 225 11.82 -10.17 -7.34
N GLY A 226 11.63 -8.94 -7.77
CA GLY A 226 12.70 -7.95 -7.99
C GLY A 226 12.30 -6.55 -7.58
N THR A 227 13.22 -5.61 -7.71
CA THR A 227 12.96 -4.20 -7.39
C THR A 227 12.38 -3.48 -8.60
N GLU A 228 11.26 -2.82 -8.41
CA GLU A 228 10.62 -1.96 -9.40
C GLU A 228 10.64 -0.51 -8.93
N THR A 229 11.02 0.39 -9.84
CA THR A 229 11.14 1.81 -9.53
C THR A 229 10.36 2.65 -10.53
N SER A 230 9.49 3.50 -10.01
CA SER A 230 8.82 4.56 -10.75
C SER A 230 9.28 5.92 -10.24
N PHE A 231 9.39 6.89 -11.14
CA PHE A 231 9.72 8.25 -10.74
C PHE A 231 9.04 9.31 -11.61
N ILE A 232 8.94 10.52 -11.07
CA ILE A 232 8.64 11.77 -11.76
C ILE A 232 9.74 12.78 -11.48
N GLN A 233 10.09 13.58 -12.49
CA GLN A 233 11.11 14.64 -12.39
C GLN A 233 10.55 15.97 -12.91
N TRP A 234 10.91 17.10 -12.26
CA TRP A 234 10.49 18.46 -12.61
C TRP A 234 11.63 19.48 -12.68
#